data_1e6d431c4217fd3a2cc6d4c51ef31882
#
_entry.id   1e6d431c4217fd3a2cc6d4c51ef31882
#
_cell.length_a   1.000
_cell.length_b   1.000
_cell.length_c   1.000
_cell.angle_alpha   90.00
_cell.angle_beta   90.00
_cell.angle_gamma   90.00
#
_symmetry.space_group_name_H-M   'P 1'
#
loop_
_entity.id
_entity.type
_entity.pdbx_description
1 polymer ?
#
loop_
_entity_poly.entity_id
_entity_poly.type
_entity_poly.pdbx_seq_one_letter_code
_entity_poly.pdbx_strand_id
1 'polypeptide(L)'
;MKPKAIRGMNDVLPEASGTWRFVETIVREVIESYGYQEIRVPILEQTELFRRSIGEVTDIVEKEMYTFLDRNEESVTMRPEATAGMVRAGISHGLFHNQRQKLWTAGPMFRYEKPQRGRYRQFHQIDVEAMGYAGPDVDAELIIMSARMWQELGLSRLVLELNSLGSLETRRKYRESLVNYFSAVKSKLDEDSIRRLEQNPLRILDSKNPDMQELIADAPIMLDYLDDESAQHFAELKVLLDAAGISYSVNPRLVRGLDYYNRTVFEWATDALGSQGAICAGGRYDGLVEKLGGRSTPAIGWAMGVERLVGLFEECGGKVPDAGPDVYIVAVGQAALVRGFEISENLREAITGIRIELNLGGGSFKSQLKRADKSGAEFALVLGDDEVAENRAGLKPLRTDQDQASVALEHLAVELAGRLRRNEDSGLDHRSADQDPVSTAKKQTGYTRA
;
A
#
# COMPACT_ATOMS: atom_id res chain seq x y z
N MET A 1 16.13 7.83 -32.89
CA MET A 1 16.38 7.85 -31.43
C MET A 1 15.51 6.75 -30.80
N LYS A 2 16.06 5.87 -29.95
CA LYS A 2 15.22 4.87 -29.24
C LYS A 2 14.32 5.62 -28.23
N PRO A 3 12.99 5.37 -28.18
CA PRO A 3 12.13 5.95 -27.19
C PRO A 3 12.57 5.52 -25.78
N LYS A 4 12.43 6.43 -24.81
CA LYS A 4 12.76 6.21 -23.41
C LYS A 4 11.62 6.72 -22.57
N ALA A 5 11.37 6.07 -21.43
CA ALA A 5 10.44 6.57 -20.43
C ALA A 5 10.87 7.94 -19.88
N ILE A 6 9.94 8.71 -19.41
CA ILE A 6 10.20 9.99 -18.73
C ILE A 6 10.96 9.67 -17.43
N ARG A 7 11.98 10.46 -17.13
CA ARG A 7 12.78 10.28 -15.91
C ARG A 7 11.90 10.31 -14.65
N GLY A 8 11.96 9.23 -13.88
CA GLY A 8 11.16 9.07 -12.65
C GLY A 8 9.75 8.55 -12.89
N MET A 9 9.42 8.12 -14.10
CA MET A 9 8.23 7.35 -14.45
C MET A 9 8.70 6.00 -14.99
N ASN A 10 8.48 4.94 -14.22
CA ASN A 10 9.06 3.63 -14.47
C ASN A 10 7.99 2.63 -14.91
N ASP A 11 8.39 1.72 -15.80
CA ASP A 11 7.58 0.55 -16.15
C ASP A 11 7.69 -0.51 -15.05
N VAL A 12 6.58 -1.16 -14.71
CA VAL A 12 6.58 -2.38 -13.90
C VAL A 12 6.58 -3.57 -14.87
N LEU A 13 7.73 -4.23 -15.00
CA LEU A 13 7.92 -5.33 -15.94
C LEU A 13 7.29 -6.64 -15.42
N PRO A 14 7.08 -7.65 -16.31
CA PRO A 14 6.45 -8.92 -15.93
C PRO A 14 7.12 -9.61 -14.74
N GLU A 15 8.44 -9.52 -14.62
CA GLU A 15 9.19 -10.12 -13.50
C GLU A 15 8.82 -9.52 -12.13
N ALA A 16 8.50 -8.22 -12.10
CA ALA A 16 8.11 -7.52 -10.87
C ALA A 16 6.59 -7.53 -10.64
N SER A 17 5.79 -7.61 -11.72
CA SER A 17 4.34 -7.44 -11.64
C SER A 17 3.65 -8.54 -10.81
N GLY A 18 4.25 -9.70 -10.68
CA GLY A 18 3.78 -10.78 -9.81
C GLY A 18 3.78 -10.35 -8.33
N THR A 19 4.89 -9.79 -7.86
CA THR A 19 5.06 -9.28 -6.49
C THR A 19 4.08 -8.13 -6.22
N TRP A 20 3.94 -7.22 -7.17
CA TRP A 20 2.98 -6.11 -7.06
C TRP A 20 1.55 -6.61 -6.84
N ARG A 21 1.07 -7.50 -7.71
CA ARG A 21 -0.29 -8.06 -7.58
C ARG A 21 -0.51 -8.79 -6.27
N PHE A 22 0.48 -9.55 -5.81
CA PHE A 22 0.40 -10.27 -4.55
C PHE A 22 0.23 -9.30 -3.37
N VAL A 23 1.09 -8.28 -3.28
CA VAL A 23 1.05 -7.27 -2.23
C VAL A 23 -0.25 -6.47 -2.29
N GLU A 24 -0.66 -5.99 -3.48
CA GLU A 24 -1.90 -5.24 -3.66
C GLU A 24 -3.14 -6.08 -3.32
N THR A 25 -3.13 -7.39 -3.62
CA THR A 25 -4.24 -8.29 -3.31
C THR A 25 -4.41 -8.44 -1.80
N ILE A 26 -3.33 -8.71 -1.06
CA ILE A 26 -3.39 -8.84 0.41
C ILE A 26 -3.87 -7.53 1.04
N VAL A 27 -3.32 -6.39 0.62
CA VAL A 27 -3.72 -5.09 1.15
C VAL A 27 -5.21 -4.83 0.91
N ARG A 28 -5.70 -5.08 -0.29
CA ARG A 28 -7.12 -4.93 -0.64
C ARG A 28 -8.02 -5.83 0.20
N GLU A 29 -7.68 -7.11 0.33
CA GLU A 29 -8.46 -8.08 1.11
C GLU A 29 -8.57 -7.65 2.58
N VAL A 30 -7.49 -7.15 3.16
CA VAL A 30 -7.52 -6.59 4.52
C VAL A 30 -8.43 -5.37 4.58
N ILE A 31 -8.30 -4.40 3.68
CA ILE A 31 -9.15 -3.19 3.65
C ILE A 31 -10.64 -3.55 3.55
N GLU A 32 -10.98 -4.45 2.62
CA GLU A 32 -12.37 -4.89 2.40
C GLU A 32 -12.92 -5.66 3.61
N SER A 33 -12.07 -6.40 4.35
CA SER A 33 -12.49 -7.11 5.56
C SER A 33 -12.92 -6.18 6.70
N TYR A 34 -12.49 -4.90 6.69
CA TYR A 34 -12.95 -3.85 7.62
C TYR A 34 -14.17 -3.08 7.09
N GLY A 35 -14.73 -3.49 5.95
CA GLY A 35 -15.94 -2.90 5.36
C GLY A 35 -15.70 -1.61 4.59
N TYR A 36 -14.47 -1.32 4.17
CA TYR A 36 -14.17 -0.21 3.29
C TYR A 36 -14.52 -0.55 1.83
N GLN A 37 -15.10 0.40 1.12
CA GLN A 37 -15.56 0.25 -0.26
C GLN A 37 -14.65 1.01 -1.23
N GLU A 38 -14.37 0.40 -2.37
CA GLU A 38 -13.55 1.05 -3.40
C GLU A 38 -14.29 2.24 -4.02
N ILE A 39 -13.58 3.36 -4.16
CA ILE A 39 -13.97 4.50 -5.00
C ILE A 39 -12.87 4.79 -6.00
N ARG A 40 -13.22 5.09 -7.24
CA ARG A 40 -12.27 5.48 -8.28
C ARG A 40 -12.48 6.93 -8.67
N VAL A 41 -11.48 7.75 -8.43
CA VAL A 41 -11.50 9.19 -8.74
C VAL A 41 -10.59 9.49 -9.94
N PRO A 42 -10.89 10.56 -10.73
CA PRO A 42 -10.08 10.94 -11.87
C PRO A 42 -8.61 11.19 -11.53
N ILE A 43 -7.75 11.01 -12.53
CA ILE A 43 -6.33 11.36 -12.44
C ILE A 43 -6.14 12.87 -12.56
N LEU A 44 -6.96 13.53 -13.38
CA LEU A 44 -6.94 14.98 -13.59
C LEU A 44 -8.06 15.63 -12.80
N GLU A 45 -7.72 16.69 -12.10
CA GLU A 45 -8.65 17.53 -11.35
C GLU A 45 -8.32 19.02 -11.63
N GLN A 46 -9.25 19.91 -11.33
CA GLN A 46 -8.97 21.34 -11.36
C GLN A 46 -7.84 21.68 -10.38
N THR A 47 -6.88 22.47 -10.80
CA THR A 47 -5.71 22.85 -9.99
C THR A 47 -6.11 23.44 -8.65
N GLU A 48 -7.20 24.19 -8.61
CA GLU A 48 -7.73 24.85 -7.43
C GLU A 48 -8.13 23.84 -6.33
N LEU A 49 -8.55 22.63 -6.68
CA LEU A 49 -8.83 21.58 -5.71
C LEU A 49 -7.62 21.30 -4.83
N PHE A 50 -6.45 21.13 -5.43
CA PHE A 50 -5.22 20.82 -4.69
C PHE A 50 -4.67 22.03 -3.95
N ARG A 51 -4.75 23.23 -4.51
CA ARG A 51 -4.34 24.48 -3.82
C ARG A 51 -5.15 24.67 -2.54
N ARG A 52 -6.47 24.52 -2.63
CA ARG A 52 -7.36 24.66 -1.48
C ARG A 52 -7.22 23.53 -0.47
N SER A 53 -7.00 22.28 -0.88
CA SER A 53 -6.88 21.16 0.05
C SER A 53 -5.52 21.13 0.73
N ILE A 54 -4.44 21.01 -0.04
CA ILE A 54 -3.07 20.72 0.43
C ILE A 54 -2.47 21.90 1.19
N GLY A 55 -2.77 23.13 0.76
CA GLY A 55 -2.19 24.36 1.27
C GLY A 55 -1.20 24.98 0.28
N GLU A 56 -1.35 26.28 0.03
CA GLU A 56 -0.59 27.02 -0.99
C GLU A 56 0.93 27.03 -0.73
N VAL A 57 1.34 26.90 0.51
CA VAL A 57 2.74 27.02 0.98
C VAL A 57 3.41 25.65 1.18
N THR A 58 2.90 24.61 0.56
CA THR A 58 3.51 23.27 0.62
C THR A 58 4.42 23.04 -0.59
N ASP A 59 5.50 22.27 -0.42
CA ASP A 59 6.40 21.92 -1.53
C ASP A 59 5.63 21.27 -2.69
N ILE A 60 4.59 20.50 -2.40
CA ILE A 60 3.72 19.86 -3.40
C ILE A 60 3.08 20.92 -4.30
N VAL A 61 2.43 21.93 -3.71
CA VAL A 61 1.71 22.96 -4.47
C VAL A 61 2.68 23.93 -5.14
N GLU A 62 3.77 24.31 -4.46
CA GLU A 62 4.73 25.28 -4.99
C GLU A 62 5.59 24.72 -6.14
N LYS A 63 5.98 23.43 -6.10
CA LYS A 63 7.07 22.91 -6.94
C LYS A 63 6.81 21.54 -7.58
N GLU A 64 5.89 20.74 -7.04
CA GLU A 64 5.81 19.32 -7.42
C GLU A 64 4.59 18.95 -8.26
N MET A 65 3.60 19.82 -8.40
CA MET A 65 2.42 19.53 -9.22
C MET A 65 2.74 19.56 -10.72
N TYR A 66 2.21 18.54 -11.44
CA TYR A 66 2.13 18.55 -12.90
C TYR A 66 0.86 19.28 -13.33
N THR A 67 0.99 20.57 -13.61
CA THR A 67 -0.12 21.47 -13.95
C THR A 67 0.03 21.96 -15.39
N PHE A 68 -1.08 21.99 -16.13
CA PHE A 68 -1.14 22.51 -17.50
C PHE A 68 -2.54 23.06 -17.81
N LEU A 69 -2.66 23.81 -18.88
CA LEU A 69 -3.93 24.27 -19.39
C LEU A 69 -4.54 23.22 -20.32
N ASP A 70 -5.82 22.95 -20.17
CA ASP A 70 -6.58 22.15 -21.13
C ASP A 70 -6.91 22.94 -22.39
N ARG A 71 -7.71 22.35 -23.32
CA ARG A 71 -8.10 23.02 -24.57
C ARG A 71 -9.03 24.22 -24.38
N ASN A 72 -9.68 24.32 -23.23
CA ASN A 72 -10.55 25.43 -22.85
C ASN A 72 -9.82 26.47 -22.00
N GLU A 73 -8.48 26.36 -21.89
CA GLU A 73 -7.64 27.22 -21.05
C GLU A 73 -7.91 27.09 -19.52
N GLU A 74 -8.56 25.98 -19.11
CA GLU A 74 -8.75 25.69 -17.69
C GLU A 74 -7.50 25.03 -17.11
N SER A 75 -7.09 25.48 -15.91
CA SER A 75 -5.92 24.91 -15.24
C SER A 75 -6.25 23.58 -14.58
N VAL A 76 -5.62 22.51 -15.06
CA VAL A 76 -5.79 21.15 -14.57
C VAL A 76 -4.45 20.59 -14.06
N THR A 77 -4.54 19.72 -13.07
CA THR A 77 -3.38 19.12 -12.40
C THR A 77 -3.54 17.61 -12.34
N MET A 78 -2.46 16.88 -12.66
CA MET A 78 -2.37 15.46 -12.35
C MET A 78 -2.30 15.27 -10.85
N ARG A 79 -3.19 14.43 -10.28
CA ARG A 79 -3.33 14.27 -8.84
C ARG A 79 -2.01 13.94 -8.12
N PRO A 80 -1.57 14.77 -7.17
CA PRO A 80 -0.39 14.49 -6.36
C PRO A 80 -0.69 13.60 -5.14
N GLU A 81 -1.97 13.40 -4.81
CA GLU A 81 -2.52 12.57 -3.76
C GLU A 81 -4.01 12.29 -4.05
N ALA A 82 -4.66 11.37 -3.34
CA ALA A 82 -6.04 10.98 -3.67
C ALA A 82 -7.09 11.59 -2.73
N THR A 83 -6.75 11.94 -1.50
CA THR A 83 -7.69 12.42 -0.47
C THR A 83 -8.55 13.58 -0.96
N ALA A 84 -7.96 14.60 -1.60
CA ALA A 84 -8.71 15.74 -2.13
C ALA A 84 -9.74 15.32 -3.18
N GLY A 85 -9.36 14.42 -4.09
CA GLY A 85 -10.25 13.86 -5.11
C GLY A 85 -11.40 13.05 -4.49
N MET A 86 -11.12 12.25 -3.46
CA MET A 86 -12.13 11.47 -2.73
C MET A 86 -13.12 12.40 -2.00
N VAL A 87 -12.62 13.43 -1.31
CA VAL A 87 -13.47 14.44 -0.64
C VAL A 87 -14.32 15.19 -1.65
N ARG A 88 -13.73 15.66 -2.76
CA ARG A 88 -14.47 16.32 -3.85
C ARG A 88 -15.58 15.41 -4.40
N ALA A 89 -15.28 14.12 -4.64
CA ALA A 89 -16.28 13.15 -5.10
C ALA A 89 -17.40 12.98 -4.07
N GLY A 90 -17.06 12.86 -2.79
CA GLY A 90 -18.05 12.77 -1.71
C GLY A 90 -18.99 13.98 -1.64
N ILE A 91 -18.45 15.19 -1.81
CA ILE A 91 -19.24 16.43 -1.87
C ILE A 91 -20.13 16.43 -3.13
N SER A 92 -19.54 16.19 -4.32
CA SER A 92 -20.23 16.29 -5.60
C SER A 92 -21.38 15.28 -5.75
N HIS A 93 -21.27 14.11 -5.13
CA HIS A 93 -22.27 13.05 -5.18
C HIS A 93 -23.11 12.93 -3.91
N GLY A 94 -22.95 13.87 -2.95
CA GLY A 94 -23.75 13.91 -1.72
C GLY A 94 -23.52 12.72 -0.78
N LEU A 95 -22.36 12.05 -0.86
CA LEU A 95 -22.07 10.84 -0.07
C LEU A 95 -22.01 11.11 1.45
N PHE A 96 -21.81 12.37 1.85
CA PHE A 96 -21.72 12.76 3.26
C PHE A 96 -23.06 13.22 3.86
N HIS A 97 -24.14 13.20 3.06
CA HIS A 97 -25.45 13.66 3.54
C HIS A 97 -26.08 12.65 4.49
N ASN A 98 -26.01 12.91 5.80
CA ASN A 98 -26.51 12.03 6.86
C ASN A 98 -25.95 10.58 6.80
N GLN A 99 -24.76 10.40 6.24
CA GLN A 99 -24.12 9.11 6.07
C GLN A 99 -22.66 9.18 6.51
N ARG A 100 -22.18 8.06 7.02
CA ARG A 100 -20.77 7.82 7.26
C ARG A 100 -20.20 7.01 6.11
N GLN A 101 -18.96 7.26 5.73
CA GLN A 101 -18.31 6.60 4.62
C GLN A 101 -17.00 5.97 5.08
N LYS A 102 -16.75 4.75 4.62
CA LYS A 102 -15.47 4.04 4.70
C LYS A 102 -15.06 3.72 3.26
N LEU A 103 -14.12 4.49 2.73
CA LEU A 103 -13.73 4.45 1.32
C LEU A 103 -12.24 4.16 1.17
N TRP A 104 -11.88 3.50 0.07
CA TRP A 104 -10.50 3.36 -0.33
C TRP A 104 -10.33 3.51 -1.84
N THR A 105 -9.14 3.90 -2.28
CA THR A 105 -8.79 3.98 -3.69
C THR A 105 -7.34 3.54 -3.90
N ALA A 106 -7.03 3.06 -5.09
CA ALA A 106 -5.66 2.77 -5.49
C ALA A 106 -5.38 3.34 -6.89
N GLY A 107 -4.13 3.74 -7.12
CA GLY A 107 -3.73 4.18 -8.45
C GLY A 107 -2.52 5.10 -8.48
N PRO A 108 -2.17 5.59 -9.67
CA PRO A 108 -0.99 6.44 -9.87
C PRO A 108 -1.20 7.85 -9.34
N MET A 109 -0.14 8.39 -8.72
CA MET A 109 0.01 9.77 -8.29
C MET A 109 1.22 10.40 -8.98
N PHE A 110 1.26 11.73 -9.04
CA PHE A 110 2.24 12.45 -9.83
C PHE A 110 2.84 13.63 -9.05
N ARG A 111 4.16 13.58 -8.79
CA ARG A 111 4.90 14.67 -8.13
C ARG A 111 6.24 14.90 -8.83
N TYR A 112 6.54 16.12 -9.19
CA TYR A 112 7.80 16.48 -9.83
C TYR A 112 8.94 16.51 -8.81
N GLU A 113 9.26 15.35 -8.25
CA GLU A 113 10.32 15.19 -7.27
C GLU A 113 11.65 14.76 -7.92
N LYS A 114 12.76 14.91 -7.16
CA LYS A 114 14.05 14.34 -7.54
C LYS A 114 13.97 12.82 -7.38
N PRO A 115 14.07 12.04 -8.50
CA PRO A 115 13.94 10.60 -8.42
C PRO A 115 15.05 9.95 -7.62
N GLN A 116 14.66 9.01 -6.73
CA GLN A 116 15.53 8.14 -5.96
C GLN A 116 14.77 6.85 -5.61
N ARG A 117 15.43 5.84 -5.03
CA ARG A 117 14.77 4.57 -4.64
C ARG A 117 13.56 4.87 -3.74
N GLY A 118 12.38 4.35 -4.10
CA GLY A 118 11.12 4.57 -3.36
C GLY A 118 10.53 5.99 -3.46
N ARG A 119 11.06 6.86 -4.37
CA ARG A 119 10.51 8.18 -4.66
C ARG A 119 10.60 8.46 -6.16
N TYR A 120 9.45 8.44 -6.81
CA TYR A 120 9.32 8.58 -8.25
C TYR A 120 8.41 9.74 -8.61
N ARG A 121 8.42 10.17 -9.87
CA ARG A 121 7.55 11.23 -10.39
C ARG A 121 6.16 10.74 -10.72
N GLN A 122 6.03 9.48 -11.13
CA GLN A 122 4.81 8.69 -11.10
C GLN A 122 5.03 7.56 -10.11
N PHE A 123 4.13 7.44 -9.14
CA PHE A 123 4.16 6.39 -8.11
C PHE A 123 2.73 5.98 -7.80
N HIS A 124 2.55 4.85 -7.15
CA HIS A 124 1.24 4.32 -6.83
C HIS A 124 0.97 4.47 -5.32
N GLN A 125 -0.24 4.90 -5.01
CA GLN A 125 -0.74 4.91 -3.63
C GLN A 125 -1.97 4.01 -3.50
N ILE A 126 -2.14 3.49 -2.29
CA ILE A 126 -3.40 3.03 -1.76
C ILE A 126 -3.76 4.00 -0.64
N ASP A 127 -4.95 4.58 -0.75
CA ASP A 127 -5.45 5.59 0.17
C ASP A 127 -6.75 5.08 0.80
N VAL A 128 -6.90 5.20 2.11
CA VAL A 128 -8.07 4.74 2.87
C VAL A 128 -8.58 5.89 3.73
N GLU A 129 -9.87 6.17 3.63
CA GLU A 129 -10.51 7.34 4.22
C GLU A 129 -11.80 6.96 4.94
N ALA A 130 -11.92 7.34 6.20
CA ALA A 130 -13.14 7.23 6.99
C ALA A 130 -13.71 8.63 7.26
N MET A 131 -14.93 8.88 6.82
CA MET A 131 -15.56 10.20 6.86
C MET A 131 -16.89 10.14 7.62
N GLY A 132 -17.14 11.12 8.50
CA GLY A 132 -18.33 11.19 9.35
C GLY A 132 -18.16 10.52 10.72
N TYR A 133 -16.94 10.15 11.09
CA TYR A 133 -16.60 9.53 12.38
C TYR A 133 -15.75 10.49 13.22
N ALA A 134 -16.28 10.91 14.36
CA ALA A 134 -15.64 11.95 15.20
C ALA A 134 -14.70 11.37 16.27
N GLY A 135 -14.92 10.13 16.72
CA GLY A 135 -14.21 9.53 17.85
C GLY A 135 -12.84 8.95 17.50
N PRO A 136 -12.02 8.62 18.52
CA PRO A 136 -10.73 7.97 18.36
C PRO A 136 -10.83 6.48 18.00
N ASP A 137 -12.01 5.91 18.06
CA ASP A 137 -12.32 4.52 17.71
C ASP A 137 -12.00 4.21 16.24
N VAL A 138 -12.36 5.10 15.32
CA VAL A 138 -12.02 4.96 13.89
C VAL A 138 -10.54 5.24 13.64
N ASP A 139 -9.89 6.11 14.42
CA ASP A 139 -8.44 6.33 14.34
C ASP A 139 -7.70 5.03 14.68
N ALA A 140 -8.13 4.37 15.77
CA ALA A 140 -7.58 3.07 16.17
C ALA A 140 -7.86 1.99 15.10
N GLU A 141 -9.06 1.92 14.54
CA GLU A 141 -9.40 0.96 13.49
C GLU A 141 -8.46 1.06 12.29
N LEU A 142 -8.20 2.28 11.79
CA LEU A 142 -7.31 2.50 10.65
C LEU A 142 -5.85 2.09 10.93
N ILE A 143 -5.38 2.33 12.15
CA ILE A 143 -4.04 1.93 12.57
C ILE A 143 -3.96 0.41 12.74
N ILE A 144 -4.96 -0.22 13.40
CA ILE A 144 -5.02 -1.68 13.58
C ILE A 144 -5.13 -2.38 12.23
N MET A 145 -5.93 -1.86 11.29
CA MET A 145 -6.03 -2.37 9.92
C MET A 145 -4.68 -2.37 9.23
N SER A 146 -3.93 -1.27 9.31
CA SER A 146 -2.58 -1.22 8.71
C SER A 146 -1.60 -2.20 9.39
N ALA A 147 -1.66 -2.36 10.73
CA ALA A 147 -0.86 -3.36 11.43
C ALA A 147 -1.16 -4.80 10.98
N ARG A 148 -2.44 -5.12 10.70
CA ARG A 148 -2.82 -6.41 10.12
C ARG A 148 -2.24 -6.63 8.74
N MET A 149 -2.18 -5.60 7.89
CA MET A 149 -1.52 -5.71 6.57
C MET A 149 -0.05 -6.11 6.71
N TRP A 150 0.66 -5.52 7.67
CA TRP A 150 2.06 -5.89 7.93
C TRP A 150 2.19 -7.33 8.38
N GLN A 151 1.29 -7.79 9.22
CA GLN A 151 1.26 -9.18 9.67
C GLN A 151 1.01 -10.15 8.52
N GLU A 152 0.00 -9.90 7.68
CA GLU A 152 -0.35 -10.75 6.52
C GLU A 152 0.77 -10.78 5.47
N LEU A 153 1.50 -9.67 5.32
CA LEU A 153 2.67 -9.58 4.43
C LEU A 153 3.97 -10.09 5.07
N GLY A 154 3.96 -10.50 6.35
CA GLY A 154 5.14 -10.96 7.07
C GLY A 154 6.18 -9.85 7.34
N LEU A 155 5.75 -8.59 7.45
CA LEU A 155 6.62 -7.44 7.67
C LEU A 155 6.81 -7.16 9.16
N SER A 156 8.02 -7.37 9.67
CA SER A 156 8.34 -7.21 11.11
C SER A 156 9.18 -5.97 11.45
N ARG A 157 9.67 -5.24 10.44
CA ARG A 157 10.60 -4.10 10.62
C ARG A 157 9.90 -2.74 10.50
N LEU A 158 8.70 -2.64 11.06
CA LEU A 158 7.90 -1.41 11.04
C LEU A 158 7.65 -0.92 12.46
N VAL A 159 7.87 0.37 12.68
CA VAL A 159 7.60 1.07 13.94
C VAL A 159 6.47 2.06 13.71
N LEU A 160 5.46 2.04 14.58
CA LEU A 160 4.40 3.03 14.60
C LEU A 160 4.80 4.24 15.42
N GLU A 161 4.81 5.40 14.80
CA GLU A 161 4.94 6.68 15.49
C GLU A 161 3.59 7.39 15.54
N LEU A 162 3.25 7.94 16.70
CA LEU A 162 2.00 8.67 16.95
C LEU A 162 2.29 10.08 17.46
N ASN A 163 1.43 11.04 17.08
CA ASN A 163 1.37 12.35 17.69
C ASN A 163 -0.06 12.90 17.63
N SER A 164 -0.31 13.99 18.35
CA SER A 164 -1.51 14.81 18.22
C SER A 164 -1.14 16.24 17.87
N LEU A 165 -1.78 16.77 16.83
CA LEU A 165 -1.64 18.17 16.42
C LEU A 165 -2.68 19.08 17.09
N GLY A 166 -3.53 18.52 17.97
CA GLY A 166 -4.60 19.25 18.65
C GLY A 166 -5.67 19.82 17.71
N SER A 167 -6.52 20.68 18.25
CA SER A 167 -7.50 21.44 17.49
C SER A 167 -6.84 22.58 16.67
N LEU A 168 -7.61 23.21 15.78
CA LEU A 168 -7.13 24.39 15.04
C LEU A 168 -6.72 25.54 15.97
N GLU A 169 -7.41 25.72 17.10
CA GLU A 169 -7.04 26.72 18.10
C GLU A 169 -5.74 26.37 18.81
N THR A 170 -5.58 25.11 19.22
CA THR A 170 -4.34 24.59 19.80
C THR A 170 -3.16 24.81 18.84
N ARG A 171 -3.34 24.47 17.55
CA ARG A 171 -2.30 24.69 16.52
C ARG A 171 -1.92 26.15 16.38
N ARG A 172 -2.87 27.09 16.49
CA ARG A 172 -2.58 28.53 16.43
C ARG A 172 -1.70 28.96 17.60
N LYS A 173 -2.06 28.59 18.84
CA LYS A 173 -1.26 28.88 20.05
C LYS A 173 0.14 28.28 19.96
N TYR A 174 0.24 27.05 19.52
CA TYR A 174 1.52 26.38 19.35
C TYR A 174 2.38 27.02 18.24
N ARG A 175 1.75 27.42 17.12
CA ARG A 175 2.44 28.16 16.06
C ARG A 175 3.05 29.46 16.59
N GLU A 176 2.33 30.23 17.40
CA GLU A 176 2.84 31.43 18.02
C GLU A 176 4.06 31.15 18.92
N SER A 177 4.01 30.09 19.70
CA SER A 177 5.13 29.65 20.54
C SER A 177 6.36 29.25 19.70
N LEU A 178 6.15 28.47 18.59
CA LEU A 178 7.24 28.13 17.68
C LEU A 178 7.85 29.37 16.99
N VAL A 179 7.02 30.32 16.56
CA VAL A 179 7.50 31.56 15.97
C VAL A 179 8.37 32.31 16.97
N ASN A 180 7.94 32.47 18.22
CA ASN A 180 8.70 33.11 19.26
C ASN A 180 10.04 32.40 19.52
N TYR A 181 10.01 31.10 19.66
CA TYR A 181 11.21 30.28 19.88
C TYR A 181 12.21 30.39 18.74
N PHE A 182 11.80 30.12 17.50
CA PHE A 182 12.72 30.17 16.36
C PHE A 182 13.15 31.56 15.96
N SER A 183 12.35 32.61 16.24
CA SER A 183 12.75 33.99 16.05
C SER A 183 13.90 34.40 17.00
N ALA A 184 13.89 33.90 18.23
CA ALA A 184 14.96 34.16 19.19
C ALA A 184 16.31 33.53 18.78
N VAL A 185 16.26 32.46 17.96
CA VAL A 185 17.44 31.75 17.44
C VAL A 185 17.60 31.90 15.92
N LYS A 186 17.00 32.91 15.30
CA LYS A 186 16.94 33.11 13.83
C LYS A 186 18.30 33.05 13.16
N SER A 187 19.37 33.54 13.82
CA SER A 187 20.73 33.49 13.29
C SER A 187 21.35 32.11 13.18
N LYS A 188 20.74 31.10 13.81
CA LYS A 188 21.18 29.71 13.75
C LYS A 188 20.33 28.86 12.77
N LEU A 189 19.29 29.44 12.18
CA LEU A 189 18.43 28.75 11.22
C LEU A 189 19.07 28.68 9.83
N ASP A 190 18.88 27.57 9.12
CA ASP A 190 19.21 27.49 7.70
C ASP A 190 18.22 28.31 6.83
N GLU A 191 18.55 28.54 5.56
CA GLU A 191 17.73 29.34 4.63
C GLU A 191 16.31 28.81 4.47
N ASP A 192 16.15 27.48 4.40
CA ASP A 192 14.83 26.84 4.29
C ASP A 192 14.00 27.05 5.57
N SER A 193 14.63 26.93 6.74
CA SER A 193 13.98 27.15 8.04
C SER A 193 13.60 28.61 8.25
N ILE A 194 14.41 29.58 7.77
CA ILE A 194 14.06 31.01 7.79
C ILE A 194 12.81 31.26 6.95
N ARG A 195 12.73 30.70 5.73
CA ARG A 195 11.55 30.82 4.88
C ARG A 195 10.32 30.18 5.53
N ARG A 196 10.47 28.96 6.09
CA ARG A 196 9.40 28.23 6.78
C ARG A 196 8.92 28.94 8.04
N LEU A 197 9.78 29.66 8.74
CA LEU A 197 9.41 30.44 9.93
C LEU A 197 8.32 31.45 9.63
N GLU A 198 8.40 32.12 8.48
CA GLU A 198 7.41 33.12 8.06
C GLU A 198 6.11 32.47 7.54
N GLN A 199 6.22 31.36 6.85
CA GLN A 199 5.11 30.71 6.16
C GLN A 199 4.42 29.64 7.03
N ASN A 200 5.16 28.60 7.43
CA ASN A 200 4.66 27.49 8.25
C ASN A 200 5.75 26.95 9.19
N PRO A 201 5.90 27.50 10.41
CA PRO A 201 6.96 27.13 11.34
C PRO A 201 6.91 25.66 11.80
N LEU A 202 5.76 24.98 11.72
CA LEU A 202 5.68 23.55 12.02
C LEU A 202 6.56 22.72 11.08
N ARG A 203 6.79 23.19 9.86
CA ARG A 203 7.66 22.52 8.87
C ARG A 203 9.15 22.56 9.21
N ILE A 204 9.57 23.44 10.14
CA ILE A 204 10.94 23.44 10.64
C ILE A 204 11.21 22.14 11.42
N LEU A 205 10.20 21.64 12.14
CA LEU A 205 10.30 20.41 12.94
C LEU A 205 10.59 19.16 12.10
N ASP A 206 10.26 19.17 10.81
CA ASP A 206 10.53 18.08 9.86
C ASP A 206 11.87 18.27 9.10
N SER A 207 12.70 19.22 9.51
CA SER A 207 13.99 19.42 8.85
C SER A 207 14.92 18.21 9.11
N LYS A 208 15.48 17.68 8.01
CA LYS A 208 16.49 16.61 8.06
C LYS A 208 17.93 17.12 8.08
N ASN A 209 18.10 18.45 8.13
CA ASN A 209 19.41 19.06 8.26
C ASN A 209 20.01 18.76 9.63
N PRO A 210 21.20 18.11 9.71
CA PRO A 210 21.85 17.79 10.98
C PRO A 210 22.06 19.00 11.89
N ASP A 211 22.37 20.18 11.30
CA ASP A 211 22.64 21.40 12.05
C ASP A 211 21.39 21.98 12.74
N MET A 212 20.19 21.54 12.31
CA MET A 212 18.92 21.94 12.89
C MET A 212 18.44 21.03 14.02
N GLN A 213 19.00 19.83 14.18
CA GLN A 213 18.45 18.80 15.07
C GLN A 213 18.47 19.22 16.55
N GLU A 214 19.53 19.88 17.02
CA GLU A 214 19.62 20.39 18.40
C GLU A 214 18.55 21.46 18.66
N LEU A 215 18.38 22.40 17.72
CA LEU A 215 17.37 23.46 17.83
C LEU A 215 15.94 22.88 17.79
N ILE A 216 15.71 21.84 16.99
CA ILE A 216 14.43 21.17 16.92
C ILE A 216 14.15 20.39 18.20
N ALA A 217 15.16 19.74 18.78
CA ALA A 217 15.01 18.98 20.03
C ALA A 217 14.58 19.89 21.20
N ASP A 218 15.07 21.12 21.25
CA ASP A 218 14.76 22.11 22.30
C ASP A 218 13.49 22.93 22.04
N ALA A 219 12.88 22.79 20.84
CA ALA A 219 11.68 23.52 20.50
C ALA A 219 10.47 23.10 21.36
N PRO A 220 9.50 23.99 21.60
CA PRO A 220 8.23 23.64 22.27
C PRO A 220 7.59 22.36 21.70
N ILE A 221 6.87 21.63 22.53
CA ILE A 221 6.23 20.37 22.17
C ILE A 221 4.71 20.59 22.04
N MET A 222 4.11 20.14 20.93
CA MET A 222 2.66 20.30 20.67
C MET A 222 1.80 19.70 21.78
N LEU A 223 2.21 18.56 22.35
CA LEU A 223 1.44 17.86 23.37
C LEU A 223 1.22 18.69 24.65
N ASP A 224 2.10 19.66 24.93
CA ASP A 224 1.98 20.55 26.10
C ASP A 224 0.92 21.66 25.90
N TYR A 225 0.42 21.81 24.67
CA TYR A 225 -0.56 22.83 24.28
C TYR A 225 -1.96 22.23 24.02
N LEU A 226 -2.13 20.92 24.11
CA LEU A 226 -3.41 20.26 23.81
C LEU A 226 -4.52 20.81 24.72
N ASP A 227 -5.65 21.13 24.09
CA ASP A 227 -6.90 21.32 24.84
C ASP A 227 -7.39 20.00 25.44
N ASP A 228 -8.29 20.08 26.43
CA ASP A 228 -8.78 18.90 27.17
C ASP A 228 -9.41 17.86 26.24
N GLU A 229 -10.17 18.30 25.20
CA GLU A 229 -10.81 17.40 24.24
C GLU A 229 -9.77 16.66 23.40
N SER A 230 -8.76 17.37 22.88
CA SER A 230 -7.68 16.75 22.10
C SER A 230 -6.81 15.83 22.95
N ALA A 231 -6.54 16.20 24.19
CA ALA A 231 -5.79 15.37 25.14
C ALA A 231 -6.55 14.08 25.47
N GLN A 232 -7.86 14.19 25.73
CA GLN A 232 -8.73 13.03 25.98
C GLN A 232 -8.79 12.12 24.75
N HIS A 233 -9.03 12.67 23.55
CA HIS A 233 -9.06 11.92 22.29
C HIS A 233 -7.76 11.11 22.10
N PHE A 234 -6.61 11.74 22.33
CA PHE A 234 -5.31 11.06 22.18
C PHE A 234 -5.07 10.00 23.26
N ALA A 235 -5.56 10.22 24.49
CA ALA A 235 -5.50 9.24 25.56
C ALA A 235 -6.37 8.01 25.26
N GLU A 236 -7.60 8.21 24.79
CA GLU A 236 -8.52 7.14 24.41
C GLU A 236 -7.98 6.33 23.21
N LEU A 237 -7.39 6.99 22.19
CA LEU A 237 -6.72 6.30 21.10
C LEU A 237 -5.65 5.32 21.62
N LYS A 238 -4.79 5.77 22.53
CA LYS A 238 -3.74 4.92 23.12
C LYS A 238 -4.33 3.71 23.85
N VAL A 239 -5.39 3.90 24.62
CA VAL A 239 -6.10 2.79 25.31
C VAL A 239 -6.61 1.76 24.31
N LEU A 240 -7.19 2.19 23.17
CA LEU A 240 -7.70 1.28 22.14
C LEU A 240 -6.56 0.51 21.45
N LEU A 241 -5.44 1.16 21.16
CA LEU A 241 -4.27 0.52 20.57
C LEU A 241 -3.61 -0.48 21.54
N ASP A 242 -3.49 -0.11 22.82
CA ASP A 242 -2.97 -0.99 23.88
C ASP A 242 -3.84 -2.24 24.03
N ALA A 243 -5.17 -2.06 24.02
CA ALA A 243 -6.13 -3.18 24.09
C ALA A 243 -6.04 -4.12 22.87
N ALA A 244 -5.68 -3.58 21.70
CA ALA A 244 -5.46 -4.36 20.47
C ALA A 244 -4.05 -4.94 20.38
N GLY A 245 -3.17 -4.70 21.35
CA GLY A 245 -1.78 -5.19 21.36
C GLY A 245 -0.87 -4.50 20.34
N ILE A 246 -1.23 -3.28 19.89
CA ILE A 246 -0.43 -2.52 18.93
C ILE A 246 0.66 -1.73 19.67
N SER A 247 1.91 -2.03 19.39
CA SER A 247 3.05 -1.27 19.91
C SER A 247 3.25 0.02 19.13
N TYR A 248 3.50 1.13 19.83
CA TYR A 248 3.76 2.44 19.23
C TYR A 248 4.76 3.25 20.05
N SER A 249 5.32 4.28 19.44
CA SER A 249 6.07 5.34 20.11
C SER A 249 5.37 6.70 19.92
N VAL A 250 5.32 7.50 20.97
CA VAL A 250 4.84 8.88 20.86
C VAL A 250 6.01 9.75 20.40
N ASN A 251 5.91 10.28 19.17
CA ASN A 251 6.90 11.19 18.61
C ASN A 251 6.34 12.62 18.58
N PRO A 252 6.68 13.48 19.56
CA PRO A 252 6.14 14.84 19.65
C PRO A 252 6.60 15.76 18.51
N ARG A 253 7.55 15.32 17.69
CA ARG A 253 8.04 16.03 16.51
C ARG A 253 7.39 15.56 15.21
N LEU A 254 6.59 14.49 15.26
CA LEU A 254 5.90 14.00 14.08
C LEU A 254 4.90 15.04 13.58
N VAL A 255 5.14 15.58 12.40
CA VAL A 255 4.25 16.44 11.63
C VAL A 255 4.04 15.84 10.25
N ARG A 256 3.02 16.30 9.53
CA ARG A 256 2.68 15.78 8.21
C ARG A 256 2.96 16.79 7.10
N GLY A 257 3.17 16.26 5.89
CA GLY A 257 3.51 17.03 4.70
C GLY A 257 2.37 17.90 4.13
N LEU A 258 1.17 17.82 4.67
CA LEU A 258 -0.04 18.48 4.20
C LEU A 258 -0.64 19.30 5.36
N ASP A 259 -1.18 20.47 5.07
CA ASP A 259 -1.59 21.43 6.11
C ASP A 259 -2.98 21.18 6.69
N TYR A 260 -3.72 20.23 6.13
CA TYR A 260 -5.10 19.95 6.56
C TYR A 260 -5.23 19.10 7.83
N TYR A 261 -4.15 18.46 8.29
CA TYR A 261 -4.21 17.57 9.45
C TYR A 261 -4.49 18.31 10.76
N ASN A 262 -5.26 17.65 11.64
CA ASN A 262 -5.53 18.04 13.02
C ASN A 262 -5.58 16.80 13.92
N ARG A 263 -5.57 16.97 15.23
CA ARG A 263 -5.62 15.87 16.21
C ARG A 263 -4.64 14.74 15.88
N THR A 264 -5.11 13.51 15.74
CA THR A 264 -4.28 12.31 15.50
C THR A 264 -3.48 12.41 14.20
N VAL A 265 -2.18 12.17 14.29
CA VAL A 265 -1.30 11.88 13.15
C VAL A 265 -0.44 10.68 13.47
N PHE A 266 -0.16 9.86 12.47
CA PHE A 266 0.65 8.66 12.63
C PHE A 266 1.47 8.35 11.38
N GLU A 267 2.53 7.57 11.60
CA GLU A 267 3.40 7.08 10.53
C GLU A 267 3.95 5.70 10.88
N TRP A 268 3.88 4.77 9.94
CA TRP A 268 4.61 3.53 9.97
C TRP A 268 5.95 3.71 9.27
N ALA A 269 7.02 3.65 10.02
CA ALA A 269 8.38 3.86 9.55
C ALA A 269 9.23 2.61 9.64
N THR A 270 10.24 2.50 8.74
CA THR A 270 11.23 1.43 8.73
C THR A 270 12.62 2.00 8.47
N ASP A 271 13.64 1.35 9.00
CA ASP A 271 15.05 1.61 8.69
C ASP A 271 15.56 0.84 7.47
N ALA A 272 14.80 -0.15 7.00
CA ALA A 272 15.18 -1.04 5.91
C ALA A 272 15.33 -0.33 4.56
N LEU A 273 14.65 0.80 4.35
CA LEU A 273 14.65 1.57 3.10
C LEU A 273 15.48 2.87 3.18
N GLY A 274 16.37 2.98 4.16
CA GLY A 274 17.22 4.16 4.35
C GLY A 274 16.41 5.44 4.63
N SER A 275 16.73 6.55 3.94
CA SER A 275 16.09 7.85 4.17
C SER A 275 14.60 7.93 3.77
N GLN A 276 14.04 6.88 3.15
CA GLN A 276 12.64 6.79 2.70
C GLN A 276 11.81 5.86 3.59
N GLY A 277 12.03 5.91 4.90
CA GLY A 277 11.47 4.98 5.87
C GLY A 277 9.95 5.01 6.03
N ALA A 278 9.25 6.09 5.68
CA ALA A 278 7.79 6.15 5.78
C ALA A 278 7.11 5.25 4.73
N ILE A 279 6.41 4.21 5.18
CA ILE A 279 5.68 3.25 4.33
C ILE A 279 4.21 3.65 4.23
N CYS A 280 3.55 3.91 5.36
CA CYS A 280 2.16 4.30 5.46
C CYS A 280 2.05 5.43 6.46
N ALA A 281 1.27 6.45 6.15
CA ALA A 281 1.16 7.60 7.02
C ALA A 281 -0.18 8.32 6.83
N GLY A 282 -0.72 8.83 7.92
CA GLY A 282 -2.03 9.44 7.90
C GLY A 282 -2.32 10.30 9.12
N GLY A 283 -3.60 10.58 9.28
CA GLY A 283 -4.13 11.33 10.41
C GLY A 283 -5.50 11.94 10.14
N ARG A 284 -6.02 12.65 11.12
CA ARG A 284 -7.30 13.32 11.11
C ARG A 284 -7.23 14.67 10.37
N TYR A 285 -8.31 14.99 9.65
CA TYR A 285 -8.42 16.22 8.86
C TYR A 285 -9.87 16.75 8.83
N ASP A 286 -10.44 16.95 9.99
CA ASP A 286 -11.88 17.26 10.20
C ASP A 286 -12.37 18.52 9.46
N GLY A 287 -11.48 19.48 9.17
CA GLY A 287 -11.82 20.73 8.48
C GLY A 287 -11.78 20.67 6.95
N LEU A 288 -11.29 19.57 6.34
CA LEU A 288 -11.05 19.55 4.89
C LEU A 288 -12.33 19.56 4.06
N VAL A 289 -13.35 18.80 4.47
CA VAL A 289 -14.64 18.73 3.75
C VAL A 289 -15.28 20.12 3.70
N GLU A 290 -15.31 20.84 4.82
CA GLU A 290 -15.84 22.20 4.91
C GLU A 290 -15.02 23.19 4.08
N LYS A 291 -13.69 23.10 4.14
CA LYS A 291 -12.74 23.93 3.36
C LYS A 291 -12.99 23.77 1.85
N LEU A 292 -13.40 22.61 1.40
CA LEU A 292 -13.73 22.33 0.01
C LEU A 292 -15.19 22.64 -0.37
N GLY A 293 -15.97 23.20 0.56
CA GLY A 293 -17.34 23.67 0.31
C GLY A 293 -18.43 22.65 0.66
N GLY A 294 -18.08 21.56 1.32
CA GLY A 294 -19.03 20.61 1.89
C GLY A 294 -19.51 21.01 3.28
N ARG A 295 -20.35 20.19 3.91
CA ARG A 295 -20.70 20.34 5.33
C ARG A 295 -19.53 19.91 6.21
N SER A 296 -19.41 20.49 7.41
CA SER A 296 -18.44 20.04 8.40
C SER A 296 -18.61 18.53 8.65
N THR A 297 -17.56 17.78 8.35
CA THR A 297 -17.57 16.31 8.38
C THR A 297 -16.22 15.83 8.92
N PRO A 298 -16.20 15.24 10.12
CA PRO A 298 -14.97 14.66 10.66
C PRO A 298 -14.41 13.61 9.70
N ALA A 299 -13.10 13.58 9.54
CA ALA A 299 -12.48 12.65 8.63
C ALA A 299 -11.06 12.27 9.09
N ILE A 300 -10.70 11.03 8.81
CA ILE A 300 -9.36 10.48 9.05
C ILE A 300 -9.03 9.49 7.94
N GLY A 301 -7.76 9.43 7.57
CA GLY A 301 -7.30 8.46 6.58
C GLY A 301 -5.80 8.29 6.59
N TRP A 302 -5.34 7.41 5.72
CA TRP A 302 -3.93 7.20 5.48
C TRP A 302 -3.65 6.89 4.01
N ALA A 303 -2.43 7.19 3.60
CA ALA A 303 -1.90 6.85 2.29
C ALA A 303 -0.65 5.99 2.43
N MET A 304 -0.51 5.01 1.54
CA MET A 304 0.60 4.08 1.49
C MET A 304 1.21 4.05 0.08
N GLY A 305 2.53 4.20 -0.02
CA GLY A 305 3.25 4.09 -1.28
C GLY A 305 3.50 2.63 -1.66
N VAL A 306 2.91 2.17 -2.77
CA VAL A 306 3.01 0.76 -3.20
C VAL A 306 4.45 0.37 -3.53
N GLU A 307 5.22 1.23 -4.21
CA GLU A 307 6.64 0.98 -4.53
C GLU A 307 7.50 0.77 -3.28
N ARG A 308 7.18 1.50 -2.20
CA ARG A 308 7.90 1.35 -0.92
C ARG A 308 7.50 0.07 -0.22
N LEU A 309 6.21 -0.25 -0.25
CA LEU A 309 5.70 -1.48 0.35
C LEU A 309 6.24 -2.72 -0.34
N VAL A 310 6.22 -2.76 -1.68
CA VAL A 310 6.84 -3.84 -2.47
C VAL A 310 8.33 -3.93 -2.19
N GLY A 311 9.04 -2.79 -2.17
CA GLY A 311 10.47 -2.77 -1.86
C GLY A 311 10.79 -3.27 -0.45
N LEU A 312 9.94 -2.98 0.54
CA LEU A 312 10.09 -3.51 1.91
C LEU A 312 9.80 -5.01 1.96
N PHE A 313 8.74 -5.47 1.26
CA PHE A 313 8.40 -6.89 1.16
C PHE A 313 9.59 -7.70 0.60
N GLU A 314 10.20 -7.23 -0.49
CA GLU A 314 11.38 -7.87 -1.09
C GLU A 314 12.60 -7.83 -0.13
N GLU A 315 12.85 -6.71 0.53
CA GLU A 315 13.98 -6.54 1.48
C GLU A 315 13.83 -7.45 2.72
N CYS A 316 12.58 -7.72 3.14
CA CYS A 316 12.28 -8.67 4.21
C CYS A 316 12.34 -10.15 3.75
N GLY A 317 12.69 -10.41 2.49
CA GLY A 317 12.77 -11.76 1.93
C GLY A 317 11.41 -12.36 1.61
N GLY A 318 10.39 -11.52 1.42
CA GLY A 318 9.06 -11.93 1.02
C GLY A 318 9.07 -12.75 -0.27
N LYS A 319 8.32 -13.85 -0.26
CA LYS A 319 8.21 -14.74 -1.41
C LYS A 319 6.78 -14.70 -1.95
N VAL A 320 6.68 -14.53 -3.25
CA VAL A 320 5.41 -14.67 -3.96
C VAL A 320 5.24 -16.12 -4.39
N PRO A 321 4.06 -16.71 -4.24
CA PRO A 321 3.78 -18.01 -4.80
C PRO A 321 4.13 -18.05 -6.29
N ASP A 322 4.68 -19.15 -6.77
CA ASP A 322 5.15 -19.27 -8.16
C ASP A 322 4.03 -18.89 -9.15
N ALA A 323 4.33 -17.94 -10.02
CA ALA A 323 3.37 -17.39 -10.96
C ALA A 323 3.34 -18.16 -12.30
N GLY A 324 4.03 -19.29 -12.40
CA GLY A 324 4.03 -20.15 -13.58
C GLY A 324 2.62 -20.67 -13.92
N PRO A 325 2.38 -21.16 -15.15
CA PRO A 325 1.13 -21.82 -15.47
C PRO A 325 1.02 -23.15 -14.69
N ASP A 326 -0.20 -23.53 -14.34
CA ASP A 326 -0.43 -24.82 -13.69
C ASP A 326 -0.14 -25.96 -14.66
N VAL A 327 -0.46 -25.76 -15.94
CA VAL A 327 -0.23 -26.74 -17.02
C VAL A 327 0.38 -26.09 -18.25
N TYR A 328 1.44 -26.70 -18.78
CA TYR A 328 1.98 -26.38 -20.10
C TYR A 328 1.66 -27.53 -21.08
N ILE A 329 0.92 -27.27 -22.15
CA ILE A 329 0.57 -28.28 -23.14
C ILE A 329 1.67 -28.36 -24.20
N VAL A 330 2.34 -29.49 -24.25
CA VAL A 330 3.30 -29.88 -25.27
C VAL A 330 2.52 -30.68 -26.37
N ALA A 331 2.44 -30.07 -27.57
CA ALA A 331 1.68 -30.65 -28.69
C ALA A 331 2.59 -30.86 -29.92
N VAL A 332 2.84 -32.08 -30.31
CA VAL A 332 3.72 -32.42 -31.42
C VAL A 332 2.90 -33.04 -32.57
N GLY A 333 2.84 -32.33 -33.67
CA GLY A 333 1.99 -32.67 -34.82
C GLY A 333 0.73 -31.82 -34.94
N GLN A 334 0.14 -31.75 -36.12
CA GLN A 334 -1.02 -30.93 -36.39
C GLN A 334 -2.27 -31.44 -35.63
N ALA A 335 -2.49 -32.75 -35.57
CA ALA A 335 -3.62 -33.33 -34.82
C ALA A 335 -3.50 -33.05 -33.32
N ALA A 336 -2.28 -33.19 -32.77
CA ALA A 336 -2.01 -32.91 -31.37
C ALA A 336 -2.22 -31.40 -31.04
N LEU A 337 -1.86 -30.47 -31.92
CA LEU A 337 -2.09 -29.06 -31.74
C LEU A 337 -3.59 -28.72 -31.69
N VAL A 338 -4.39 -29.26 -32.64
CA VAL A 338 -5.85 -29.06 -32.65
C VAL A 338 -6.48 -29.63 -31.34
N ARG A 339 -6.08 -30.81 -30.95
CA ARG A 339 -6.55 -31.45 -29.73
C ARG A 339 -6.13 -30.72 -28.49
N GLY A 340 -4.93 -30.10 -28.49
CA GLY A 340 -4.43 -29.27 -27.41
C GLY A 340 -5.28 -28.01 -27.17
N PHE A 341 -5.78 -27.37 -28.23
CA PHE A 341 -6.73 -26.26 -28.11
C PHE A 341 -8.04 -26.74 -27.47
N GLU A 342 -8.64 -27.83 -27.93
CA GLU A 342 -9.87 -28.36 -27.33
C GLU A 342 -9.69 -28.69 -25.85
N ILE A 343 -8.60 -29.37 -25.49
CA ILE A 343 -8.29 -29.76 -24.12
C ILE A 343 -8.10 -28.52 -23.25
N SER A 344 -7.38 -27.52 -23.74
CA SER A 344 -7.10 -26.28 -22.96
C SER A 344 -8.40 -25.56 -22.59
N GLU A 345 -9.37 -25.49 -23.51
CA GLU A 345 -10.66 -24.84 -23.24
C GLU A 345 -11.54 -25.69 -22.32
N ASN A 346 -11.60 -27.00 -22.55
CA ASN A 346 -12.33 -27.89 -21.67
C ASN A 346 -11.82 -27.89 -20.23
N LEU A 347 -10.49 -27.78 -20.04
CA LEU A 347 -9.89 -27.69 -18.70
C LEU A 347 -10.19 -26.31 -18.05
N ARG A 348 -10.15 -25.21 -18.81
CA ARG A 348 -10.53 -23.87 -18.30
C ARG A 348 -11.99 -23.80 -17.87
N GLU A 349 -12.88 -24.50 -18.59
CA GLU A 349 -14.29 -24.62 -18.22
C GLU A 349 -14.50 -25.50 -16.98
N ALA A 350 -13.76 -26.60 -16.87
CA ALA A 350 -13.93 -27.59 -15.80
C ALA A 350 -13.25 -27.17 -14.47
N ILE A 351 -12.16 -26.40 -14.52
CA ILE A 351 -11.35 -26.01 -13.35
C ILE A 351 -11.24 -24.50 -13.29
N THR A 352 -12.02 -23.90 -12.42
CA THR A 352 -12.02 -22.44 -12.25
C THR A 352 -10.63 -21.94 -11.83
N GLY A 353 -10.10 -20.94 -12.56
CA GLY A 353 -8.84 -20.29 -12.25
C GLY A 353 -7.59 -21.03 -12.75
N ILE A 354 -7.71 -22.19 -13.40
CA ILE A 354 -6.57 -22.91 -13.96
C ILE A 354 -5.82 -22.06 -14.99
N ARG A 355 -4.50 -22.03 -14.89
CA ARG A 355 -3.60 -21.32 -15.80
C ARG A 355 -2.96 -22.32 -16.77
N ILE A 356 -3.31 -22.25 -18.03
CA ILE A 356 -2.82 -23.17 -19.06
C ILE A 356 -2.08 -22.40 -20.14
N GLU A 357 -0.87 -22.81 -20.45
CA GLU A 357 -0.10 -22.37 -21.60
C GLU A 357 -0.02 -23.50 -22.64
N LEU A 358 -0.49 -23.23 -23.87
CA LEU A 358 -0.34 -24.14 -24.99
C LEU A 358 0.92 -23.74 -25.77
N ASN A 359 1.75 -24.74 -26.12
CA ASN A 359 2.92 -24.46 -26.94
C ASN A 359 2.52 -23.98 -28.34
N LEU A 360 2.78 -22.71 -28.60
CA LEU A 360 2.58 -22.10 -29.93
C LEU A 360 3.89 -22.04 -30.71
N GLY A 361 3.79 -21.99 -32.06
CA GLY A 361 4.96 -21.89 -32.95
C GLY A 361 5.69 -23.22 -33.14
N GLY A 362 5.14 -24.34 -32.77
CA GLY A 362 5.66 -25.69 -33.05
C GLY A 362 6.99 -26.01 -32.35
N GLY A 363 7.79 -26.85 -33.02
CA GLY A 363 9.09 -27.32 -32.54
C GLY A 363 9.08 -28.80 -32.14
N SER A 364 10.27 -29.39 -31.93
CA SER A 364 10.40 -30.76 -31.50
C SER A 364 9.91 -30.97 -30.06
N PHE A 365 9.52 -32.20 -29.71
CA PHE A 365 9.16 -32.57 -28.35
C PHE A 365 10.13 -32.06 -27.29
N LYS A 366 11.43 -32.31 -27.50
CA LYS A 366 12.49 -31.85 -26.60
C LYS A 366 12.51 -30.33 -26.42
N SER A 367 12.29 -29.56 -27.51
CA SER A 367 12.30 -28.09 -27.42
C SER A 367 11.06 -27.54 -26.73
N GLN A 368 9.89 -28.19 -26.95
CA GLN A 368 8.64 -27.82 -26.29
C GLN A 368 8.71 -28.13 -24.79
N LEU A 369 9.22 -29.33 -24.40
CA LEU A 369 9.38 -29.70 -23.00
C LEU A 369 10.36 -28.75 -22.24
N LYS A 370 11.43 -28.31 -22.94
CA LYS A 370 12.34 -27.31 -22.36
C LYS A 370 11.64 -25.95 -22.13
N ARG A 371 10.70 -25.57 -23.02
CA ARG A 371 9.89 -24.36 -22.82
C ARG A 371 8.91 -24.54 -21.64
N ALA A 372 8.28 -25.71 -21.54
CA ALA A 372 7.42 -26.04 -20.41
C ALA A 372 8.16 -25.95 -19.06
N ASP A 373 9.36 -26.47 -18.99
CA ASP A 373 10.19 -26.36 -17.79
C ASP A 373 10.56 -24.90 -17.47
N LYS A 374 10.95 -24.13 -18.48
CA LYS A 374 11.32 -22.71 -18.33
C LYS A 374 10.13 -21.81 -17.98
N SER A 375 8.88 -22.22 -18.35
CA SER A 375 7.68 -21.42 -18.04
C SER A 375 7.32 -21.42 -16.54
N GLY A 376 7.93 -22.28 -15.74
CA GLY A 376 7.55 -22.46 -14.33
C GLY A 376 6.32 -23.37 -14.16
N ALA A 377 5.82 -24.02 -15.22
CA ALA A 377 4.64 -24.88 -15.14
C ALA A 377 4.80 -26.02 -14.12
N GLU A 378 3.75 -26.32 -13.37
CA GLU A 378 3.74 -27.48 -12.47
C GLU A 378 3.69 -28.81 -13.24
N PHE A 379 2.88 -28.85 -14.28
CA PHE A 379 2.68 -30.03 -15.11
C PHE A 379 2.93 -29.73 -16.59
N ALA A 380 3.55 -30.68 -17.31
CA ALA A 380 3.49 -30.74 -18.77
C ALA A 380 2.44 -31.75 -19.17
N LEU A 381 1.47 -31.34 -20.00
CA LEU A 381 0.52 -32.21 -20.68
C LEU A 381 1.05 -32.54 -22.07
N VAL A 382 1.42 -33.75 -22.30
CA VAL A 382 2.07 -34.21 -23.53
C VAL A 382 1.02 -34.84 -24.46
N LEU A 383 1.02 -34.32 -25.70
CA LEU A 383 0.16 -34.80 -26.80
C LEU A 383 1.02 -35.06 -28.05
N GLY A 384 1.03 -36.26 -28.55
CA GLY A 384 1.54 -36.65 -29.85
C GLY A 384 0.43 -37.36 -30.65
N ASP A 385 0.78 -37.94 -31.81
CA ASP A 385 -0.18 -38.61 -32.67
C ASP A 385 -0.75 -39.86 -31.99
N ASP A 386 0.04 -40.58 -31.21
CA ASP A 386 -0.38 -41.76 -30.47
C ASP A 386 -1.37 -41.43 -29.34
N GLU A 387 -1.04 -40.39 -28.54
CA GLU A 387 -1.89 -39.91 -27.46
C GLU A 387 -3.25 -39.44 -27.99
N VAL A 388 -3.26 -38.74 -29.12
CA VAL A 388 -4.51 -38.27 -29.75
C VAL A 388 -5.34 -39.48 -30.26
N ALA A 389 -4.70 -40.47 -30.90
CA ALA A 389 -5.39 -41.66 -31.40
C ALA A 389 -6.01 -42.50 -30.28
N GLU A 390 -5.35 -42.58 -29.13
CA GLU A 390 -5.80 -43.34 -27.96
C GLU A 390 -6.74 -42.54 -27.02
N ASN A 391 -7.05 -41.27 -27.32
CA ASN A 391 -7.79 -40.34 -26.43
C ASN A 391 -7.15 -40.24 -25.03
N ARG A 392 -5.85 -40.13 -24.95
CA ARG A 392 -5.07 -40.03 -23.72
C ARG A 392 -4.14 -38.85 -23.78
N ALA A 393 -3.56 -38.47 -22.66
CA ALA A 393 -2.49 -37.48 -22.57
C ALA A 393 -1.43 -37.95 -21.56
N GLY A 394 -0.18 -37.66 -21.84
CA GLY A 394 0.90 -37.84 -20.88
C GLY A 394 0.91 -36.67 -19.87
N LEU A 395 0.64 -36.92 -18.61
CA LEU A 395 0.73 -35.90 -17.55
C LEU A 395 2.04 -36.07 -16.81
N LYS A 396 2.97 -35.13 -17.03
CA LYS A 396 4.31 -35.13 -16.45
C LYS A 396 4.46 -34.02 -15.41
N PRO A 397 4.69 -34.33 -14.12
CA PRO A 397 5.10 -33.33 -13.14
C PRO A 397 6.47 -32.72 -13.53
N LEU A 398 6.61 -31.40 -13.41
CA LEU A 398 7.85 -30.69 -13.75
C LEU A 398 8.61 -30.20 -12.52
N ARG A 399 7.96 -30.19 -11.37
CA ARG A 399 8.54 -29.67 -10.10
C ARG A 399 8.84 -30.75 -9.07
N THR A 400 8.55 -32.02 -9.40
CA THR A 400 8.84 -33.19 -8.57
C THR A 400 9.48 -34.30 -9.40
N ASP A 401 10.17 -35.26 -8.75
CA ASP A 401 10.81 -36.39 -9.41
C ASP A 401 9.82 -37.55 -9.72
N GLN A 402 8.52 -37.26 -9.78
CA GLN A 402 7.51 -38.27 -10.11
C GLN A 402 7.50 -38.58 -11.61
N ASP A 403 7.22 -39.84 -11.92
CA ASP A 403 7.10 -40.30 -13.31
C ASP A 403 5.88 -39.72 -14.03
N GLN A 404 5.96 -39.65 -15.37
CA GLN A 404 4.85 -39.29 -16.24
C GLN A 404 3.74 -40.34 -16.13
N ALA A 405 2.51 -39.91 -15.91
CA ALA A 405 1.33 -40.76 -15.94
C ALA A 405 0.59 -40.63 -17.30
N SER A 406 0.07 -41.71 -17.81
CA SER A 406 -0.86 -41.67 -18.97
C SER A 406 -2.30 -41.59 -18.45
N VAL A 407 -3.01 -40.50 -18.79
CA VAL A 407 -4.36 -40.19 -18.30
C VAL A 407 -5.35 -40.16 -19.47
N ALA A 408 -6.49 -40.84 -19.35
CA ALA A 408 -7.57 -40.72 -20.32
C ALA A 408 -8.14 -39.30 -20.31
N LEU A 409 -8.44 -38.73 -21.49
CA LEU A 409 -8.88 -37.33 -21.59
C LEU A 409 -10.17 -37.03 -20.81
N GLU A 410 -11.06 -38.00 -20.71
CA GLU A 410 -12.32 -37.95 -19.94
C GLU A 410 -12.09 -37.76 -18.41
N HIS A 411 -10.94 -38.23 -17.90
CA HIS A 411 -10.58 -38.13 -16.47
C HIS A 411 -9.57 -37.01 -16.18
N LEU A 412 -9.08 -36.33 -17.20
CA LEU A 412 -7.98 -35.39 -17.09
C LEU A 412 -8.27 -34.23 -16.15
N ALA A 413 -9.46 -33.62 -16.22
CA ALA A 413 -9.85 -32.51 -15.37
C ALA A 413 -9.92 -32.92 -13.89
N VAL A 414 -10.46 -34.08 -13.57
CA VAL A 414 -10.58 -34.62 -12.20
C VAL A 414 -9.18 -34.89 -11.63
N GLU A 415 -8.32 -35.54 -12.44
CA GLU A 415 -6.95 -35.85 -12.03
C GLU A 415 -6.10 -34.59 -11.77
N LEU A 416 -6.15 -33.59 -12.67
CA LEU A 416 -5.46 -32.31 -12.50
C LEU A 416 -5.97 -31.56 -11.28
N ALA A 417 -7.29 -31.42 -11.12
CA ALA A 417 -7.86 -30.74 -9.96
C ALA A 417 -7.44 -31.40 -8.63
N GLY A 418 -7.37 -32.74 -8.61
CA GLY A 418 -6.92 -33.48 -7.43
C GLY A 418 -5.44 -33.29 -7.11
N ARG A 419 -4.59 -33.12 -8.12
CA ARG A 419 -3.14 -32.89 -7.94
C ARG A 419 -2.84 -31.45 -7.56
N LEU A 420 -3.51 -30.46 -8.17
CA LEU A 420 -3.35 -29.04 -7.87
C LEU A 420 -3.75 -28.70 -6.42
N ARG A 421 -4.88 -29.24 -5.93
CA ARG A 421 -5.31 -29.03 -4.53
C ARG A 421 -4.32 -29.59 -3.51
N ARG A 422 -3.73 -30.76 -3.76
CA ARG A 422 -2.72 -31.34 -2.86
C ARG A 422 -1.47 -30.48 -2.74
N ASN A 423 -1.11 -29.76 -3.79
CA ASN A 423 0.04 -28.86 -3.78
C ASN A 423 -0.28 -27.56 -3.01
N GLU A 424 -1.51 -27.05 -3.07
CA GLU A 424 -1.96 -25.92 -2.26
C GLU A 424 -1.96 -26.24 -0.75
N ASP A 425 -2.51 -27.40 -0.36
CA ASP A 425 -2.53 -27.84 1.04
C ASP A 425 -1.11 -28.06 1.60
N SER A 426 -0.19 -28.58 0.80
CA SER A 426 1.21 -28.76 1.23
C SER A 426 1.97 -27.44 1.34
N GLY A 427 1.55 -26.38 0.65
CA GLY A 427 2.10 -25.04 0.74
C GLY A 427 1.63 -24.25 1.98
N LEU A 428 0.45 -24.60 2.53
CA LEU A 428 -0.11 -23.98 3.74
C LEU A 428 0.53 -24.47 5.04
N ASP A 429 1.04 -25.71 5.08
CA ASP A 429 1.71 -26.26 6.27
C ASP A 429 3.05 -25.59 6.62
N HIS A 430 3.67 -24.86 5.72
CA HIS A 430 4.89 -24.09 6.01
C HIS A 430 4.61 -22.72 6.67
N ARG A 431 3.35 -22.28 6.80
CA ARG A 431 2.98 -21.03 7.48
C ARG A 431 2.81 -21.18 9.00
N SER A 432 2.75 -22.40 9.54
CA SER A 432 2.47 -22.66 10.97
C SER A 432 3.63 -23.22 11.78
N ALA A 433 4.81 -23.48 11.19
CA ALA A 433 5.88 -24.25 11.88
C ALA A 433 7.00 -23.44 12.53
N ASP A 434 7.06 -22.09 12.35
CA ASP A 434 8.15 -21.26 12.90
C ASP A 434 7.66 -20.12 13.83
N GLN A 435 6.69 -20.42 14.71
CA GLN A 435 6.38 -19.53 15.83
C GLN A 435 6.63 -20.28 17.15
N ASP A 436 7.87 -20.25 17.63
CA ASP A 436 8.18 -20.57 19.02
C ASP A 436 7.49 -19.58 19.97
N PRO A 437 6.75 -20.05 20.98
CA PRO A 437 6.09 -19.17 21.93
C PRO A 437 7.11 -18.48 22.80
N VAL A 438 7.15 -17.15 22.74
CA VAL A 438 7.90 -16.28 23.64
C VAL A 438 7.61 -16.66 25.09
N SER A 439 8.66 -17.10 25.77
CA SER A 439 8.74 -17.43 27.20
C SER A 439 8.08 -16.35 28.06
N THR A 440 6.98 -16.71 28.70
CA THR A 440 6.36 -15.96 29.79
C THR A 440 7.23 -16.00 31.04
N ALA A 441 8.06 -14.98 31.24
CA ALA A 441 8.70 -14.72 32.52
C ALA A 441 7.63 -14.21 33.52
N LYS A 442 7.15 -15.09 34.39
CA LYS A 442 6.38 -14.74 35.57
C LYS A 442 7.24 -13.86 36.51
N LYS A 443 6.94 -12.57 36.62
CA LYS A 443 7.32 -11.78 37.79
C LYS A 443 6.22 -11.91 38.87
N GLN A 444 6.54 -12.66 39.91
CA GLN A 444 5.83 -12.62 41.17
C GLN A 444 6.05 -11.25 41.82
N THR A 445 4.99 -10.49 42.01
CA THR A 445 4.97 -9.40 43.01
C THR A 445 3.98 -9.78 44.09
N GLY A 446 4.54 -10.14 45.26
CA GLY A 446 3.78 -10.33 46.47
C GLY A 446 3.23 -9.00 46.98
N TYR A 447 1.93 -8.95 47.23
CA TYR A 447 1.32 -7.91 48.03
C TYR A 447 1.11 -8.47 49.45
N THR A 448 1.85 -7.90 50.40
CA THR A 448 1.56 -8.06 51.86
C THR A 448 0.62 -6.92 52.29
N ARG A 449 -0.46 -7.31 52.94
CA ARG A 449 -1.39 -6.40 53.63
C ARG A 449 -0.70 -5.81 54.88
N ALA A 450 -0.84 -4.52 55.10
CA ALA A 450 -1.10 -3.88 56.39
C ALA A 450 -1.74 -2.51 56.10
#